data_4f609e06e3e0750114ead7b8b813c301
#
_entry.id   4f609e06e3e0750114ead7b8b813c301
#
_cell.length_a   1.000
_cell.length_b   1.000
_cell.length_c   1.000
_cell.angle_alpha   90.00
_cell.angle_beta   90.00
_cell.angle_gamma   90.00
#
_symmetry.space_group_name_H-M   'P 1'
#
loop_
_entity.id
_entity.type
_entity.pdbx_description
1 polymer ?
#
loop_
_entity_poly.entity_id
_entity_poly.type
_entity_poly.pdbx_seq_one_letter_code
_entity_poly.pdbx_strand_id
1 'polypeptide(L)'
;FPTRRSSDLAMLGGLAMLRRWEAKRKAEGKPYDKPNLVSGPVQICWHKFTRYWKIEHREIPMEDPRLIMTAEEAVKRCDENTIAVVPTLGVTFTGEYEPVEAVAAALDTLQEETGLDIPIHVDAASGGFLAPFCAPEVKWDFRLNRVKSINASGHKFGLSPLGVGWAIWREASDLPEEMVFWVNYLGGNMRDIALNFSRPGGQVACQYYNFIRLGFEGYEKIHSACYDTANFLAAEIEKLGPFEIIYNGQRDQGIPALLLTATFQTP
;
A
#
# COMPACT_ATOMS: atom_id res chain seq x y z
N PHE A 1 -10.36 8.21 5.94
CA PHE A 1 -10.11 8.99 7.17
C PHE A 1 -8.64 9.43 7.23
N PRO A 2 -8.36 10.75 7.32
CA PRO A 2 -6.99 11.22 7.52
C PRO A 2 -6.54 10.93 8.97
N THR A 3 -5.37 10.35 9.15
CA THR A 3 -4.75 10.10 10.45
C THR A 3 -3.29 10.58 10.51
N ARG A 4 -2.69 10.50 11.68
CA ARG A 4 -1.43 11.14 12.04
C ARG A 4 -0.17 10.52 11.40
N ARG A 5 -0.20 9.25 10.97
CA ARG A 5 0.93 8.55 10.33
C ARG A 5 0.41 7.57 9.30
N SER A 6 1.06 7.49 8.16
CA SER A 6 0.68 6.50 7.14
C SER A 6 0.83 5.06 7.63
N SER A 7 1.78 4.80 8.52
CA SER A 7 1.96 3.48 9.14
C SER A 7 0.77 3.04 9.99
N ASP A 8 0.12 3.98 10.70
CA ASP A 8 -1.08 3.67 11.50
C ASP A 8 -2.24 3.26 10.60
N LEU A 9 -2.27 3.79 9.37
CA LEU A 9 -3.31 3.49 8.37
C LEU A 9 -3.12 2.13 7.72
N ALA A 10 -1.88 1.74 7.43
CA ALA A 10 -1.55 0.39 7.01
C ALA A 10 -2.01 -0.63 8.07
N MET A 11 -1.74 -0.34 9.35
CA MET A 11 -2.19 -1.18 10.47
C MET A 11 -3.71 -1.23 10.59
N LEU A 12 -4.44 -0.12 10.36
CA LEU A 12 -5.91 -0.12 10.35
C LEU A 12 -6.48 -0.95 9.21
N GLY A 13 -5.89 -0.84 8.01
CA GLY A 13 -6.25 -1.69 6.88
C GLY A 13 -6.04 -3.17 7.20
N GLY A 14 -4.87 -3.51 7.72
CA GLY A 14 -4.54 -4.88 8.14
C GLY A 14 -5.47 -5.40 9.25
N LEU A 15 -5.79 -4.56 10.24
CA LEU A 15 -6.69 -4.94 11.33
C LEU A 15 -8.12 -5.19 10.83
N ALA A 16 -8.62 -4.39 9.89
CA ALA A 16 -9.92 -4.62 9.26
C ALA A 16 -9.95 -5.97 8.53
N MET A 17 -8.88 -6.34 7.80
CA MET A 17 -8.78 -7.66 7.16
C MET A 17 -8.77 -8.79 8.18
N LEU A 18 -7.99 -8.66 9.26
CA LEU A 18 -7.95 -9.65 10.34
C LEU A 18 -9.35 -9.87 10.95
N ARG A 19 -10.04 -8.81 11.34
CA ARG A 19 -11.37 -8.89 11.97
C ARG A 19 -12.42 -9.50 11.04
N ARG A 20 -12.38 -9.17 9.75
CA ARG A 20 -13.27 -9.80 8.75
C ARG A 20 -13.00 -11.28 8.60
N TRP A 21 -11.72 -11.67 8.51
CA TRP A 21 -11.34 -13.08 8.44
C TRP A 21 -11.78 -13.85 9.69
N GLU A 22 -11.51 -13.30 10.89
CA GLU A 22 -11.97 -13.90 12.15
C GLU A 22 -13.48 -14.07 12.21
N ALA A 23 -14.26 -13.05 11.82
CA ALA A 23 -15.72 -13.10 11.79
C ALA A 23 -16.23 -14.17 10.82
N LYS A 24 -15.64 -14.27 9.61
CA LYS A 24 -15.96 -15.31 8.63
C LYS A 24 -15.69 -16.69 9.19
N ARG A 25 -14.51 -16.93 9.75
CA ARG A 25 -14.12 -18.23 10.32
C ARG A 25 -15.01 -18.63 11.50
N LYS A 26 -15.35 -17.69 12.38
CA LYS A 26 -16.31 -17.92 13.47
C LYS A 26 -17.68 -18.32 12.98
N ALA A 27 -18.20 -17.64 11.97
CA ALA A 27 -19.52 -17.96 11.37
C ALA A 27 -19.54 -19.36 10.71
N GLU A 28 -18.40 -19.82 10.20
CA GLU A 28 -18.20 -21.14 9.62
C GLU A 28 -17.86 -22.23 10.66
N GLY A 29 -17.72 -21.88 11.95
CA GLY A 29 -17.32 -22.82 13.00
C GLY A 29 -15.86 -23.32 12.86
N LYS A 30 -15.01 -22.57 12.17
CA LYS A 30 -13.62 -22.93 11.91
C LYS A 30 -12.66 -22.24 12.90
N PRO A 31 -11.47 -22.80 13.17
CA PRO A 31 -10.43 -22.16 13.97
C PRO A 31 -9.99 -20.82 13.35
N TYR A 32 -9.67 -19.83 14.20
CA TYR A 32 -9.24 -18.48 13.80
C TYR A 32 -8.04 -17.97 14.62
N ASP A 33 -7.21 -18.87 15.09
CA ASP A 33 -6.08 -18.63 15.99
C ASP A 33 -4.72 -18.56 15.28
N LYS A 34 -4.68 -18.82 13.97
CA LYS A 34 -3.45 -18.86 13.17
C LYS A 34 -3.53 -18.03 11.89
N PRO A 35 -3.82 -16.72 12.00
CA PRO A 35 -3.87 -15.87 10.81
C PRO A 35 -2.49 -15.70 10.18
N ASN A 36 -2.44 -15.60 8.84
CA ASN A 36 -1.25 -15.21 8.12
C ASN A 36 -1.52 -14.06 7.14
N LEU A 37 -0.47 -13.32 6.81
CA LEU A 37 -0.48 -12.22 5.84
C LEU A 37 0.57 -12.49 4.78
N VAL A 38 0.22 -12.37 3.50
CA VAL A 38 1.14 -12.47 2.38
C VAL A 38 1.49 -11.08 1.86
N SER A 39 2.79 -10.79 1.71
CA SER A 39 3.26 -9.53 1.14
C SER A 39 4.53 -9.70 0.33
N GLY A 40 4.85 -8.73 -0.52
CA GLY A 40 6.20 -8.55 -1.04
C GLY A 40 7.11 -7.87 -0.02
N PRO A 41 8.23 -7.28 -0.47
CA PRO A 41 9.10 -6.48 0.39
C PRO A 41 8.36 -5.24 0.89
N VAL A 42 8.05 -5.21 2.19
CA VAL A 42 7.20 -4.17 2.79
C VAL A 42 7.98 -3.28 3.76
N GLN A 43 7.38 -2.13 4.04
CA GLN A 43 7.87 -1.21 5.06
C GLN A 43 7.67 -1.81 6.47
N ILE A 44 8.53 -1.46 7.41
CA ILE A 44 8.58 -1.98 8.80
C ILE A 44 7.23 -1.94 9.54
N CYS A 45 6.28 -1.09 9.12
CA CYS A 45 4.96 -1.04 9.75
C CYS A 45 4.20 -2.36 9.61
N TRP A 46 4.36 -3.09 8.51
CA TRP A 46 3.75 -4.40 8.31
C TRP A 46 4.37 -5.47 9.20
N HIS A 47 5.71 -5.45 9.39
CA HIS A 47 6.37 -6.33 10.36
C HIS A 47 5.91 -6.05 11.80
N LYS A 48 5.70 -4.75 12.16
CA LYS A 48 5.14 -4.40 13.45
C LYS A 48 3.69 -4.88 13.59
N PHE A 49 2.87 -4.67 12.54
CA PHE A 49 1.50 -5.12 12.52
C PHE A 49 1.43 -6.62 12.77
N THR A 50 2.10 -7.43 11.97
CA THR A 50 2.06 -8.88 12.08
C THR A 50 2.55 -9.36 13.44
N ARG A 51 3.63 -8.78 13.97
CA ARG A 51 4.17 -9.12 15.28
C ARG A 51 3.23 -8.76 16.42
N TYR A 52 2.64 -7.56 16.41
CA TYR A 52 1.78 -7.09 17.50
C TYR A 52 0.46 -7.85 17.57
N TRP A 53 -0.10 -8.26 16.44
CA TRP A 53 -1.35 -9.02 16.38
C TRP A 53 -1.14 -10.53 16.21
N LYS A 54 0.10 -11.02 16.37
CA LYS A 54 0.44 -12.47 16.31
C LYS A 54 0.02 -13.12 14.99
N ILE A 55 0.24 -12.42 13.88
CA ILE A 55 -0.03 -12.89 12.52
C ILE A 55 1.26 -13.46 11.96
N GLU A 56 1.21 -14.64 11.34
CA GLU A 56 2.33 -15.17 10.58
C GLU A 56 2.57 -14.30 9.34
N HIS A 57 3.77 -13.73 9.23
CA HIS A 57 4.13 -12.93 8.05
C HIS A 57 4.81 -13.82 7.00
N ARG A 58 4.14 -14.02 5.88
CA ARG A 58 4.63 -14.76 4.73
C ARG A 58 5.16 -13.78 3.68
N GLU A 59 6.27 -13.16 4.00
CA GLU A 59 6.94 -12.21 3.12
C GLU A 59 7.61 -12.93 1.96
N ILE A 60 7.45 -12.37 0.75
CA ILE A 60 8.16 -12.79 -0.45
C ILE A 60 9.50 -12.05 -0.45
N PRO A 61 10.64 -12.75 -0.27
CA PRO A 61 11.93 -12.10 -0.16
C PRO A 61 12.36 -11.47 -1.48
N MET A 62 13.20 -10.44 -1.40
CA MET A 62 13.92 -9.91 -2.56
C MET A 62 15.04 -10.90 -2.93
N GLU A 63 15.00 -11.39 -4.16
CA GLU A 63 15.98 -12.34 -4.71
C GLU A 63 16.28 -11.95 -6.15
N ASP A 64 17.53 -11.68 -6.47
CA ASP A 64 17.94 -11.32 -7.82
C ASP A 64 17.58 -12.45 -8.81
N PRO A 65 16.93 -12.16 -9.96
CA PRO A 65 16.52 -10.84 -10.47
C PRO A 65 15.14 -10.35 -9.98
N ARG A 66 14.44 -11.10 -9.14
CA ARG A 66 13.10 -10.74 -8.64
C ARG A 66 13.18 -9.89 -7.36
N LEU A 67 12.93 -8.60 -7.49
CA LEU A 67 13.02 -7.63 -6.40
C LEU A 67 11.66 -7.19 -5.83
N ILE A 68 10.56 -7.63 -6.43
CA ILE A 68 9.19 -7.34 -6.03
C ILE A 68 8.35 -8.62 -5.98
N MET A 69 7.14 -8.54 -5.43
CA MET A 69 6.16 -9.62 -5.47
C MET A 69 5.79 -9.97 -6.92
N THR A 70 5.62 -11.26 -7.19
CA THR A 70 4.90 -11.76 -8.37
C THR A 70 3.58 -12.40 -7.96
N ALA A 71 2.63 -12.48 -8.89
CA ALA A 71 1.34 -13.11 -8.64
C ALA A 71 1.47 -14.60 -8.26
N GLU A 72 2.38 -15.31 -8.91
CA GLU A 72 2.67 -16.73 -8.63
C GLU A 72 3.19 -16.91 -7.20
N GLU A 73 4.19 -16.12 -6.79
CA GLU A 73 4.76 -16.23 -5.45
C GLU A 73 3.75 -15.81 -4.35
N ALA A 74 2.84 -14.88 -4.66
CA ALA A 74 1.77 -14.52 -3.75
C ALA A 74 0.79 -15.67 -3.52
N VAL A 75 0.25 -16.24 -4.60
CA VAL A 75 -0.74 -17.34 -4.52
C VAL A 75 -0.14 -18.59 -3.86
N LYS A 76 1.10 -18.93 -4.15
CA LYS A 76 1.81 -20.08 -3.57
C LYS A 76 1.90 -20.03 -2.04
N ARG A 77 1.82 -18.85 -1.44
CA ARG A 77 1.87 -18.63 0.02
C ARG A 77 0.49 -18.47 0.67
N CYS A 78 -0.58 -18.50 -0.12
CA CYS A 78 -1.93 -18.37 0.36
C CYS A 78 -2.51 -19.70 0.84
N ASP A 79 -3.30 -19.64 1.92
CA ASP A 79 -4.11 -20.75 2.42
C ASP A 79 -5.40 -20.21 3.09
N GLU A 80 -6.16 -21.09 3.74
CA GLU A 80 -7.40 -20.75 4.43
C GLU A 80 -7.19 -19.82 5.65
N ASN A 81 -5.97 -19.63 6.10
CA ASN A 81 -5.60 -18.73 7.20
C ASN A 81 -5.11 -17.37 6.70
N THR A 82 -5.04 -17.16 5.39
CA THR A 82 -4.59 -15.90 4.81
C THR A 82 -5.65 -14.82 4.96
N ILE A 83 -5.32 -13.77 5.71
CA ILE A 83 -6.24 -12.65 5.96
C ILE A 83 -6.29 -11.68 4.79
N ALA A 84 -5.18 -11.50 4.07
CA ALA A 84 -5.05 -10.67 2.88
C ALA A 84 -3.72 -10.91 2.16
N VAL A 85 -3.66 -10.50 0.89
CA VAL A 85 -2.41 -10.20 0.18
C VAL A 85 -2.20 -8.69 0.16
N VAL A 86 -0.96 -8.25 0.42
CA VAL A 86 -0.61 -6.82 0.51
C VAL A 86 0.46 -6.47 -0.52
N PRO A 87 0.08 -6.16 -1.76
CA PRO A 87 1.00 -5.57 -2.71
C PRO A 87 1.27 -4.10 -2.39
N THR A 88 2.50 -3.65 -2.65
CA THR A 88 2.97 -2.30 -2.42
C THR A 88 3.03 -1.51 -3.73
N LEU A 89 2.33 -0.39 -3.80
CA LEU A 89 2.40 0.54 -4.92
C LEU A 89 3.55 1.55 -4.69
N GLY A 90 4.75 1.17 -5.07
CA GLY A 90 6.00 1.89 -4.81
C GLY A 90 6.78 1.28 -3.64
N VAL A 91 7.38 0.13 -3.89
CA VAL A 91 8.23 -0.59 -2.93
C VAL A 91 9.36 0.31 -2.43
N THR A 92 9.58 0.36 -1.13
CA THR A 92 10.54 1.27 -0.49
C THR A 92 11.98 1.07 -0.99
N PHE A 93 12.33 -0.16 -1.36
CA PHE A 93 13.70 -0.53 -1.73
C PHE A 93 13.98 -0.32 -3.22
N THR A 94 12.99 -0.55 -4.09
CA THR A 94 13.16 -0.50 -5.54
C THR A 94 12.46 0.68 -6.20
N GLY A 95 11.39 1.19 -5.58
CA GLY A 95 10.53 2.22 -6.17
C GLY A 95 9.43 1.64 -7.07
N GLU A 96 9.49 0.36 -7.43
CA GLU A 96 8.59 -0.27 -8.38
C GLU A 96 7.18 -0.49 -7.81
N TYR A 97 6.21 -0.55 -8.71
CA TYR A 97 4.85 -0.98 -8.41
C TYR A 97 4.75 -2.50 -8.46
N GLU A 98 4.30 -3.12 -7.38
CA GLU A 98 3.94 -4.53 -7.42
C GLU A 98 2.68 -4.75 -8.27
N PRO A 99 2.58 -5.88 -8.98
CA PRO A 99 1.59 -6.09 -10.05
C PRO A 99 0.19 -6.41 -9.49
N VAL A 100 -0.50 -5.41 -8.94
CA VAL A 100 -1.80 -5.60 -8.24
C VAL A 100 -2.85 -6.27 -9.13
N GLU A 101 -2.93 -5.88 -10.42
CA GLU A 101 -3.88 -6.48 -11.36
C GLU A 101 -3.60 -7.97 -11.57
N ALA A 102 -2.34 -8.35 -11.76
CA ALA A 102 -1.95 -9.76 -11.93
C ALA A 102 -2.19 -10.57 -10.66
N VAL A 103 -1.89 -9.99 -9.49
CA VAL A 103 -2.19 -10.63 -8.18
C VAL A 103 -3.69 -10.84 -8.02
N ALA A 104 -4.52 -9.85 -8.36
CA ALA A 104 -5.97 -9.97 -8.29
C ALA A 104 -6.49 -11.11 -9.19
N ALA A 105 -6.04 -11.17 -10.45
CA ALA A 105 -6.43 -12.23 -11.39
C ALA A 105 -5.99 -13.62 -10.91
N ALA A 106 -4.79 -13.75 -10.37
CA ALA A 106 -4.30 -15.03 -9.83
C ALA A 106 -5.10 -15.50 -8.59
N LEU A 107 -5.52 -14.55 -7.73
CA LEU A 107 -6.41 -14.85 -6.61
C LEU A 107 -7.83 -15.20 -7.05
N ASP A 108 -8.32 -14.66 -8.19
CA ASP A 108 -9.61 -15.07 -8.79
C ASP A 108 -9.53 -16.54 -9.24
N THR A 109 -8.47 -16.92 -9.92
CA THR A 109 -8.20 -18.31 -10.31
C THR A 109 -8.10 -19.23 -9.08
N LEU A 110 -7.35 -18.82 -8.05
CA LEU A 110 -7.23 -19.58 -6.81
C LEU A 110 -8.60 -19.82 -6.15
N GLN A 111 -9.48 -18.82 -6.16
CA GLN A 111 -10.82 -18.96 -5.62
C GLN A 111 -11.68 -19.94 -6.44
N GLU A 112 -11.58 -19.90 -7.76
CA GLU A 112 -12.29 -20.83 -8.65
C GLU A 112 -11.86 -22.29 -8.40
N GLU A 113 -10.58 -22.52 -8.17
CA GLU A 113 -9.98 -23.84 -7.97
C GLU A 113 -10.20 -24.39 -6.55
N THR A 114 -10.14 -23.53 -5.53
CA THR A 114 -10.06 -23.96 -4.12
C THR A 114 -11.19 -23.43 -3.23
N GLY A 115 -11.94 -22.45 -3.70
CA GLY A 115 -12.94 -21.73 -2.89
C GLY A 115 -12.34 -20.70 -1.92
N LEU A 116 -11.03 -20.47 -1.93
CA LEU A 116 -10.35 -19.49 -1.07
C LEU A 116 -10.59 -18.06 -1.57
N ASP A 117 -11.44 -17.32 -0.88
CA ASP A 117 -11.73 -15.92 -1.16
C ASP A 117 -10.82 -15.02 -0.32
N ILE A 118 -9.68 -14.60 -0.89
CA ILE A 118 -8.65 -13.81 -0.24
C ILE A 118 -8.68 -12.38 -0.79
N PRO A 119 -8.86 -11.35 0.08
CA PRO A 119 -8.89 -9.96 -0.34
C PRO A 119 -7.48 -9.38 -0.53
N ILE A 120 -7.43 -8.22 -1.20
CA ILE A 120 -6.23 -7.40 -1.34
C ILE A 120 -6.39 -6.12 -0.52
N HIS A 121 -5.35 -5.76 0.23
CA HIS A 121 -5.11 -4.42 0.72
C HIS A 121 -3.91 -3.84 -0.01
N VAL A 122 -4.06 -2.69 -0.67
CA VAL A 122 -2.94 -2.06 -1.39
C VAL A 122 -2.24 -1.06 -0.48
N ASP A 123 -0.97 -1.31 -0.20
CA ASP A 123 -0.10 -0.30 0.42
C ASP A 123 0.37 0.69 -0.65
N ALA A 124 -0.44 1.71 -0.86
CA ALA A 124 -0.17 2.78 -1.81
C ALA A 124 0.46 4.02 -1.12
N ALA A 125 1.22 3.79 -0.04
CA ALA A 125 1.81 4.89 0.74
C ALA A 125 2.60 5.87 -0.13
N SER A 126 3.31 5.40 -1.13
CA SER A 126 4.06 6.23 -2.09
C SER A 126 3.29 6.47 -3.37
N GLY A 127 2.88 5.41 -4.07
CA GLY A 127 2.28 5.48 -5.41
C GLY A 127 0.85 6.01 -5.45
N GLY A 128 0.12 5.99 -4.33
CA GLY A 128 -1.29 6.39 -4.29
C GLY A 128 -1.56 7.87 -4.64
N PHE A 129 -0.55 8.72 -4.55
CA PHE A 129 -0.60 10.11 -5.02
C PHE A 129 0.20 10.35 -6.31
N LEU A 130 0.67 9.29 -6.96
CA LEU A 130 1.41 9.36 -8.22
C LEU A 130 0.62 8.72 -9.37
N ALA A 131 0.28 7.44 -9.22
CA ALA A 131 -0.36 6.67 -10.27
C ALA A 131 -1.67 7.29 -10.80
N PRO A 132 -2.58 7.86 -9.96
CA PRO A 132 -3.79 8.49 -10.47
C PRO A 132 -3.54 9.66 -11.41
N PHE A 133 -2.41 10.35 -11.28
CA PHE A 133 -2.08 11.55 -12.04
C PHE A 133 -1.15 11.28 -13.22
N CYS A 134 -0.21 10.34 -13.07
CA CYS A 134 0.88 10.15 -14.02
C CYS A 134 0.84 8.81 -14.77
N ALA A 135 0.04 7.85 -14.31
CA ALA A 135 -0.15 6.53 -14.90
C ALA A 135 -1.59 6.00 -14.66
N PRO A 136 -2.62 6.73 -15.11
CA PRO A 136 -4.02 6.38 -14.84
C PRO A 136 -4.46 5.03 -15.45
N GLU A 137 -3.71 4.51 -16.44
CA GLU A 137 -3.92 3.20 -17.06
C GLU A 137 -3.56 2.04 -16.13
N VAL A 138 -2.63 2.23 -15.19
CA VAL A 138 -2.22 1.20 -14.22
C VAL A 138 -3.39 0.87 -13.30
N LYS A 139 -3.82 -0.39 -13.31
CA LYS A 139 -4.92 -0.86 -12.47
C LYS A 139 -4.38 -1.42 -11.16
N TRP A 140 -4.59 -0.72 -10.09
CA TRP A 140 -4.14 -1.08 -8.74
C TRP A 140 -5.17 -0.79 -7.66
N ASP A 141 -6.24 -0.08 -8.01
CA ASP A 141 -7.22 0.50 -7.11
C ASP A 141 -8.55 -0.28 -7.10
N PHE A 142 -9.61 0.38 -6.68
CA PHE A 142 -10.95 -0.20 -6.61
C PHE A 142 -11.58 -0.55 -7.97
N ARG A 143 -10.91 -0.35 -9.08
CA ARG A 143 -11.28 -0.96 -10.37
C ARG A 143 -11.13 -2.48 -10.34
N LEU A 144 -10.33 -3.01 -9.39
CA LEU A 144 -10.16 -4.44 -9.14
C LEU A 144 -11.04 -4.85 -7.96
N ASN A 145 -11.94 -5.81 -8.16
CA ASN A 145 -12.94 -6.22 -7.15
C ASN A 145 -12.31 -6.78 -5.86
N ARG A 146 -11.12 -7.37 -5.93
CA ARG A 146 -10.41 -7.93 -4.77
C ARG A 146 -9.77 -6.87 -3.88
N VAL A 147 -9.55 -5.67 -4.38
CA VAL A 147 -9.03 -4.57 -3.58
C VAL A 147 -10.13 -4.08 -2.64
N LYS A 148 -10.01 -4.36 -1.36
CA LYS A 148 -10.98 -4.01 -0.31
C LYS A 148 -10.60 -2.76 0.46
N SER A 149 -9.31 -2.48 0.56
CA SER A 149 -8.82 -1.25 1.19
C SER A 149 -7.49 -0.79 0.62
N ILE A 150 -7.22 0.49 0.79
CA ILE A 150 -6.02 1.17 0.30
C ILE A 150 -5.55 2.11 1.40
N ASN A 151 -4.23 2.18 1.66
CA ASN A 151 -3.65 3.28 2.39
C ASN A 151 -2.76 4.14 1.49
N ALA A 152 -2.74 5.46 1.72
CA ALA A 152 -1.88 6.41 1.02
C ALA A 152 -1.30 7.45 1.97
N SER A 153 -0.03 7.83 1.76
CA SER A 153 0.64 8.84 2.60
C SER A 153 0.50 10.23 2.01
N GLY A 154 -0.32 11.07 2.64
CA GLY A 154 -0.47 12.47 2.22
C GLY A 154 0.83 13.28 2.36
N HIS A 155 1.70 12.88 3.29
CA HIS A 155 2.98 13.56 3.55
C HIS A 155 4.14 13.12 2.65
N LYS A 156 3.91 12.19 1.72
CA LYS A 156 4.85 11.85 0.66
C LYS A 156 4.47 12.63 -0.61
N PHE A 157 4.06 11.95 -1.65
CA PHE A 157 3.63 12.58 -2.90
C PHE A 157 2.25 13.27 -2.83
N GLY A 158 1.54 13.19 -1.69
CA GLY A 158 0.41 14.06 -1.41
C GLY A 158 0.79 15.51 -1.08
N LEU A 159 2.09 15.82 -0.97
CA LEU A 159 2.65 17.17 -0.81
C LEU A 159 2.21 17.89 0.47
N SER A 160 1.80 17.15 1.49
CA SER A 160 1.44 17.70 2.80
C SER A 160 2.59 17.58 3.79
N PRO A 161 2.65 18.41 4.84
CA PRO A 161 3.58 18.23 5.95
C PRO A 161 3.43 16.84 6.60
N LEU A 162 4.52 16.35 7.22
CA LEU A 162 4.55 15.06 7.89
C LEU A 162 3.40 14.89 8.89
N GLY A 163 2.73 13.73 8.85
CA GLY A 163 1.73 13.35 9.82
C GLY A 163 0.31 13.20 9.28
N VAL A 164 0.11 13.20 7.97
CA VAL A 164 -1.20 12.89 7.36
C VAL A 164 -1.09 11.70 6.42
N GLY A 165 -2.10 10.87 6.43
CA GLY A 165 -2.31 9.79 5.49
C GLY A 165 -3.78 9.44 5.39
N TRP A 166 -4.11 8.55 4.47
CA TRP A 166 -5.46 8.18 4.08
C TRP A 166 -5.63 6.66 4.16
N ALA A 167 -6.70 6.21 4.78
CA ALA A 167 -7.19 4.85 4.66
C ALA A 167 -8.57 4.90 4.01
N ILE A 168 -8.74 4.12 2.98
CA ILE A 168 -9.94 4.10 2.16
C ILE A 168 -10.39 2.64 2.04
N TRP A 169 -11.65 2.38 2.31
CA TRP A 169 -12.29 1.06 2.11
C TRP A 169 -13.21 1.17 0.90
N ARG A 170 -13.34 0.09 0.15
CA ARG A 170 -14.24 0.00 -1.00
C ARG A 170 -15.68 0.26 -0.58
N GLU A 171 -16.14 -0.42 0.47
CA GLU A 171 -17.49 -0.34 0.99
C GLU A 171 -17.48 -0.19 2.51
N ALA A 172 -18.57 0.30 3.07
CA ALA A 172 -18.71 0.44 4.53
C ALA A 172 -18.58 -0.92 5.24
N SER A 173 -19.03 -2.00 4.62
CA SER A 173 -18.94 -3.38 5.12
C SER A 173 -17.50 -3.93 5.15
N ASP A 174 -16.57 -3.31 4.42
CA ASP A 174 -15.16 -3.68 4.46
C ASP A 174 -14.45 -3.15 5.72
N LEU A 175 -15.05 -2.20 6.43
CA LEU A 175 -14.62 -1.74 7.75
C LEU A 175 -15.53 -2.36 8.82
N PRO A 176 -15.06 -3.32 9.63
CA PRO A 176 -15.85 -3.95 10.69
C PRO A 176 -16.40 -2.93 11.69
N GLU A 177 -17.68 -3.06 12.04
CA GLU A 177 -18.36 -2.14 12.95
C GLU A 177 -17.71 -2.12 14.34
N GLU A 178 -17.13 -3.23 14.80
CA GLU A 178 -16.39 -3.33 16.06
C GLU A 178 -15.13 -2.43 16.12
N MET A 179 -14.64 -1.95 14.96
CA MET A 179 -13.53 -1.00 14.88
C MET A 179 -13.99 0.46 14.92
N VAL A 180 -15.30 0.70 14.90
CA VAL A 180 -15.88 2.04 14.88
C VAL A 180 -16.31 2.43 16.28
N PHE A 181 -15.68 3.46 16.83
CA PHE A 181 -16.06 4.03 18.11
C PHE A 181 -16.94 5.26 17.92
N TRP A 182 -17.99 5.38 18.73
CA TRP A 182 -18.88 6.53 18.71
C TRP A 182 -18.52 7.46 19.87
N VAL A 183 -18.20 8.69 19.53
CA VAL A 183 -17.80 9.75 20.48
C VAL A 183 -18.86 10.83 20.51
N ASN A 184 -19.42 11.15 21.67
CA ASN A 184 -20.58 12.05 21.81
C ASN A 184 -20.34 13.31 22.65
N TYR A 185 -19.14 13.51 23.23
CA TYR A 185 -18.88 14.64 24.12
C TYR A 185 -18.45 15.93 23.42
N LEU A 186 -18.37 15.94 22.09
CA LEU A 186 -18.02 17.12 21.29
C LEU A 186 -19.23 17.79 20.60
N GLY A 187 -20.41 17.58 21.15
CA GLY A 187 -21.66 18.21 20.64
C GLY A 187 -22.39 17.45 19.56
N GLY A 188 -22.06 16.16 19.36
CA GLY A 188 -22.73 15.26 18.42
C GLY A 188 -22.06 13.89 18.37
N ASN A 189 -22.75 12.90 17.81
CA ASN A 189 -22.18 11.57 17.61
C ASN A 189 -21.19 11.61 16.45
N MET A 190 -19.91 11.37 16.74
CA MET A 190 -18.84 11.27 15.74
C MET A 190 -18.26 9.87 15.72
N ARG A 191 -17.97 9.38 14.53
CA ARG A 191 -17.24 8.12 14.34
C ARG A 191 -15.75 8.36 14.51
N ASP A 192 -15.09 7.52 15.32
CA ASP A 192 -13.64 7.45 15.41
C ASP A 192 -13.18 6.02 15.16
N ILE A 193 -12.19 5.85 14.28
CA ILE A 193 -11.60 4.58 13.91
C ILE A 193 -10.09 4.57 14.09
N ALA A 194 -9.52 5.66 14.56
CA ALA A 194 -8.07 5.79 14.67
C ALA A 194 -7.50 4.94 15.81
N LEU A 195 -6.26 4.48 15.64
CA LEU A 195 -5.54 3.72 16.68
C LEU A 195 -5.29 4.54 17.94
N ASN A 196 -5.18 5.87 17.81
CA ASN A 196 -5.05 6.80 18.92
C ASN A 196 -6.09 7.91 18.82
N PHE A 197 -6.28 8.65 19.92
CA PHE A 197 -7.35 9.62 20.02
C PHE A 197 -6.92 11.01 19.54
N SER A 198 -6.49 11.94 20.40
CA SER A 198 -6.21 13.32 20.03
C SER A 198 -5.12 13.46 18.97
N ARG A 199 -5.44 14.16 17.85
CA ARG A 199 -4.55 14.33 16.70
C ARG A 199 -4.52 15.78 16.23
N PRO A 200 -3.34 16.32 15.80
CA PRO A 200 -3.30 17.63 15.16
C PRO A 200 -4.01 17.59 13.81
N GLY A 201 -4.87 18.58 13.57
CA GLY A 201 -5.62 18.72 12.32
C GLY A 201 -4.92 19.58 11.25
N GLY A 202 -3.83 20.26 11.59
CA GLY A 202 -3.16 21.19 10.69
C GLY A 202 -2.69 20.55 9.38
N GLN A 203 -2.14 19.33 9.44
CA GLN A 203 -1.70 18.61 8.23
C GLN A 203 -2.87 18.22 7.32
N VAL A 204 -4.03 17.92 7.90
CA VAL A 204 -5.26 17.64 7.13
C VAL A 204 -5.72 18.91 6.41
N ALA A 205 -5.70 20.05 7.08
CA ALA A 205 -6.02 21.34 6.48
C ALA A 205 -5.03 21.69 5.35
N CYS A 206 -3.72 21.45 5.53
CA CYS A 206 -2.71 21.63 4.49
C CYS A 206 -2.97 20.71 3.28
N GLN A 207 -3.32 19.43 3.53
CA GLN A 207 -3.65 18.51 2.44
C GLN A 207 -4.89 18.97 1.66
N TYR A 208 -5.93 19.42 2.37
CA TYR A 208 -7.13 19.95 1.75
C TYR A 208 -6.84 21.23 0.94
N TYR A 209 -6.02 22.15 1.49
CA TYR A 209 -5.56 23.32 0.76
C TYR A 209 -4.84 22.94 -0.55
N ASN A 210 -3.95 21.94 -0.50
CA ASN A 210 -3.25 21.47 -1.69
C ASN A 210 -4.21 20.91 -2.74
N PHE A 211 -5.24 20.17 -2.34
CA PHE A 211 -6.25 19.67 -3.27
C PHE A 211 -6.97 20.80 -3.99
N ILE A 212 -7.39 21.83 -3.25
CA ILE A 212 -8.08 23.00 -3.85
C ILE A 212 -7.13 23.84 -4.68
N ARG A 213 -5.89 24.07 -4.19
CA ARG A 213 -4.93 24.99 -4.81
C ARG A 213 -4.32 24.42 -6.09
N LEU A 214 -3.99 23.14 -6.10
CA LEU A 214 -3.31 22.47 -7.20
C LEU A 214 -4.31 21.82 -8.17
N GLY A 215 -5.37 21.21 -7.65
CA GLY A 215 -6.27 20.38 -8.45
C GLY A 215 -5.55 19.20 -9.10
N PHE A 216 -6.22 18.52 -10.01
CA PHE A 216 -5.65 17.39 -10.74
C PHE A 216 -4.42 17.79 -11.57
N GLU A 217 -4.55 18.85 -12.36
CA GLU A 217 -3.49 19.35 -13.25
C GLU A 217 -2.22 19.78 -12.48
N GLY A 218 -2.40 20.41 -11.30
CA GLY A 218 -1.26 20.82 -10.48
C GLY A 218 -0.48 19.62 -9.92
N TYR A 219 -1.17 18.59 -9.45
CA TYR A 219 -0.53 17.34 -9.03
C TYR A 219 0.17 16.65 -10.19
N GLU A 220 -0.50 16.50 -11.34
CA GLU A 220 0.08 15.90 -12.55
C GLU A 220 1.37 16.63 -12.98
N LYS A 221 1.33 17.96 -13.03
CA LYS A 221 2.49 18.78 -13.42
C LYS A 221 3.67 18.62 -12.47
N ILE A 222 3.42 18.68 -11.17
CA ILE A 222 4.48 18.54 -10.15
C ILE A 222 5.09 17.14 -10.22
N HIS A 223 4.26 16.11 -10.26
CA HIS A 223 4.75 14.72 -10.27
C HIS A 223 5.43 14.36 -11.59
N SER A 224 4.94 14.87 -12.72
CA SER A 224 5.63 14.71 -14.01
C SER A 224 7.04 15.29 -13.96
N ALA A 225 7.22 16.47 -13.37
CA ALA A 225 8.56 17.05 -13.21
C ALA A 225 9.47 16.20 -12.29
N CYS A 226 8.90 15.52 -11.27
CA CYS A 226 9.65 14.57 -10.45
C CYS A 226 10.15 13.37 -11.28
N TYR A 227 9.30 12.80 -12.14
CA TYR A 227 9.69 11.71 -13.04
C TYR A 227 10.75 12.16 -14.06
N ASP A 228 10.54 13.32 -14.67
CA ASP A 228 11.53 13.87 -15.64
C ASP A 228 12.90 14.08 -14.98
N THR A 229 12.91 14.54 -13.72
CA THR A 229 14.14 14.68 -12.93
C THR A 229 14.80 13.34 -12.61
N ALA A 230 14.01 12.33 -12.21
CA ALA A 230 14.53 11.00 -11.91
C ALA A 230 15.13 10.34 -13.17
N ASN A 231 14.43 10.41 -14.30
CA ASN A 231 14.90 9.89 -15.58
C ASN A 231 16.17 10.59 -16.07
N PHE A 232 16.22 11.93 -15.94
CA PHE A 232 17.41 12.71 -16.28
C PHE A 232 18.61 12.27 -15.41
N LEU A 233 18.40 12.16 -14.10
CA LEU A 233 19.46 11.76 -13.18
C LEU A 233 19.95 10.33 -13.46
N ALA A 234 19.07 9.38 -13.74
CA ALA A 234 19.44 8.03 -14.12
C ALA A 234 20.34 8.02 -15.37
N ALA A 235 19.93 8.75 -16.42
CA ALA A 235 20.72 8.87 -17.65
C ALA A 235 22.08 9.53 -17.46
N GLU A 236 22.19 10.53 -16.57
CA GLU A 236 23.50 11.17 -16.27
C GLU A 236 24.41 10.26 -15.45
N ILE A 237 23.85 9.50 -14.50
CA ILE A 237 24.63 8.54 -13.69
C ILE A 237 25.15 7.40 -14.54
N GLU A 238 24.34 6.87 -15.47
CA GLU A 238 24.77 5.81 -16.39
C GLU A 238 26.00 6.20 -17.22
N LYS A 239 26.11 7.46 -17.63
CA LYS A 239 27.28 7.99 -18.36
C LYS A 239 28.57 7.98 -17.54
N LEU A 240 28.50 7.90 -16.22
CA LEU A 240 29.71 7.83 -15.37
C LEU A 240 30.44 6.49 -15.48
N GLY A 241 29.76 5.43 -15.95
CA GLY A 241 30.35 4.13 -16.29
C GLY A 241 30.32 3.08 -15.19
N PRO A 242 30.67 3.34 -13.90
CA PRO A 242 30.73 2.27 -12.89
C PRO A 242 29.37 2.00 -12.21
N PHE A 243 28.26 2.30 -12.89
CA PHE A 243 26.92 2.13 -12.35
C PHE A 243 26.03 1.40 -13.37
N GLU A 244 25.23 0.46 -12.87
CA GLU A 244 24.16 -0.19 -13.60
C GLU A 244 22.82 0.28 -13.02
N ILE A 245 21.93 0.77 -13.87
CA ILE A 245 20.61 1.23 -13.46
C ILE A 245 19.64 0.04 -13.51
N ILE A 246 19.13 -0.36 -12.36
CA ILE A 246 18.17 -1.45 -12.21
C ILE A 246 16.74 -0.92 -12.43
N TYR A 247 16.43 0.27 -11.89
CA TYR A 247 15.17 0.96 -12.08
C TYR A 247 15.41 2.46 -12.27
N ASN A 248 14.77 3.07 -13.25
CA ASN A 248 15.04 4.43 -13.70
C ASN A 248 13.87 5.42 -13.52
N GLY A 249 12.81 5.04 -12.78
CA GLY A 249 11.69 5.93 -12.50
C GLY A 249 10.66 6.02 -13.63
N GLN A 250 10.31 4.93 -14.30
CA GLN A 250 9.22 4.93 -15.30
C GLN A 250 7.86 5.05 -14.64
N ARG A 251 6.98 5.88 -15.25
CA ARG A 251 5.69 6.29 -14.63
C ARG A 251 4.71 5.14 -14.42
N ASP A 252 4.68 4.20 -15.33
CA ASP A 252 3.81 3.01 -15.32
C ASP A 252 4.37 1.84 -14.51
N GLN A 253 5.64 1.93 -14.10
CA GLN A 253 6.34 0.86 -13.39
C GLN A 253 6.64 1.17 -11.93
N GLY A 254 6.60 2.43 -11.51
CA GLY A 254 6.91 2.77 -10.13
C GLY A 254 6.92 4.28 -9.85
N ILE A 255 7.49 4.65 -8.70
CA ILE A 255 7.60 6.04 -8.25
C ILE A 255 8.81 6.74 -8.92
N PRO A 256 8.89 8.09 -8.93
CA PRO A 256 10.03 8.83 -9.48
C PRO A 256 11.29 8.66 -8.61
N ALA A 257 11.89 7.49 -8.68
CA ALA A 257 13.10 7.09 -7.97
C ALA A 257 14.01 6.36 -8.94
N LEU A 258 15.23 6.10 -8.53
CA LEU A 258 16.16 5.26 -9.26
C LEU A 258 16.78 4.24 -8.31
N LEU A 259 16.98 3.04 -8.80
CA LEU A 259 17.74 1.99 -8.15
C LEU A 259 18.94 1.65 -9.03
N LEU A 260 20.10 1.61 -8.41
CA LEU A 260 21.35 1.31 -9.12
C LEU A 260 22.24 0.38 -8.28
N THR A 261 23.12 -0.33 -8.95
CA THR A 261 24.25 -1.00 -8.33
C THR A 261 25.57 -0.40 -8.83
N ALA A 262 26.59 -0.43 -7.98
CA ALA A 262 27.91 0.02 -8.36
C ALA A 262 28.77 -1.20 -8.80
N THR A 263 29.37 -1.09 -9.98
CA THR A 263 30.21 -2.14 -10.56
C THR A 263 31.71 -1.91 -10.28
N PHE A 264 32.03 -1.37 -9.08
CA PHE A 264 33.43 -1.16 -8.71
C PHE A 264 34.15 -2.50 -8.63
N GLN A 265 35.15 -2.68 -9.50
CA GLN A 265 36.11 -3.76 -9.29
C GLN A 265 36.95 -3.40 -8.07
N THR A 266 36.89 -4.19 -7.03
CA THR A 266 37.88 -4.15 -5.94
C THR A 266 39.24 -4.42 -6.54
N PRO A 267 40.25 -3.59 -6.28
CA PRO A 267 41.62 -3.79 -6.77
C PRO A 267 42.23 -5.09 -6.25
#